data_b4837af6de9567c68762f76035197048
#
_entry.id   b4837af6de9567c68762f76035197048
#
_cell.length_a   1.000
_cell.length_b   1.000
_cell.length_c   1.000
_cell.angle_alpha   90.00
_cell.angle_beta   90.00
_cell.angle_gamma   90.00
#
_symmetry.space_group_name_H-M   'P 1'
#
loop_
_entity.id
_entity.type
_entity.pdbx_description
1 polymer ?
#
loop_
_entity_poly.entity_id
_entity_poly.type
_entity_poly.pdbx_seq_one_letter_code
_entity_poly.pdbx_strand_id
1 'polypeptide(L)'
;MNPVGFTSHYDVVPVLEGTEQNWTYGPFSGEVADGYVWGRGTLDDKIGVIGLLEALEHLLLQGFQPTRDMYFMFGFDEEVGGNEGALAIAFLLKERGVVFDFVLDEGGAIVEDMVPGVSSPVGVVGISEKGSASVELSIEGSGGHSSQPQNKTNIGRIARAIAKLEETQFKGEEATEKIQCISYLDVVR
;
A
#
# COMPACT_ATOMS: atom_id res chain seq x y z
N MET A 1 29.20 1.01 1.28
CA MET A 1 27.91 1.39 0.67
C MET A 1 26.84 1.17 1.72
N ASN A 2 25.83 2.02 1.78
CA ASN A 2 24.71 1.77 2.65
C ASN A 2 23.92 0.53 2.16
N PRO A 3 23.24 -0.19 3.04
CA PRO A 3 22.38 -1.32 2.67
C PRO A 3 21.18 -0.87 1.83
N VAL A 4 20.51 -1.84 1.22
CA VAL A 4 19.21 -1.66 0.59
C VAL A 4 18.17 -2.50 1.30
N GLY A 5 16.93 -2.00 1.36
CA GLY A 5 15.78 -2.68 1.95
C GLY A 5 14.77 -3.12 0.91
N PHE A 6 14.13 -4.24 1.16
CA PHE A 6 12.97 -4.73 0.44
C PHE A 6 11.90 -5.05 1.47
N THR A 7 10.73 -4.49 1.30
CA THR A 7 9.62 -4.72 2.23
C THR A 7 8.39 -5.20 1.49
N SER A 8 7.57 -5.94 2.19
CA SER A 8 6.35 -6.56 1.69
C SER A 8 5.54 -7.04 2.89
N HIS A 9 4.25 -7.34 2.75
CA HIS A 9 3.45 -7.86 3.83
C HIS A 9 2.74 -9.17 3.47
N TYR A 10 2.34 -9.93 4.48
CA TYR A 10 1.68 -11.22 4.26
C TYR A 10 0.29 -11.34 4.89
N ASP A 11 -0.14 -10.33 5.63
CA ASP A 11 -1.53 -10.19 6.04
C ASP A 11 -2.42 -9.78 4.85
N VAL A 12 -3.71 -9.80 5.03
CA VAL A 12 -4.68 -9.51 3.97
C VAL A 12 -5.95 -8.92 4.55
N VAL A 13 -6.61 -8.03 3.81
CA VAL A 13 -7.94 -7.57 4.16
C VAL A 13 -8.95 -8.73 4.21
N PRO A 14 -9.96 -8.67 5.08
CA PRO A 14 -10.97 -9.72 5.17
C PRO A 14 -11.79 -9.83 3.88
N VAL A 15 -12.31 -11.02 3.63
CA VAL A 15 -13.37 -11.22 2.64
C VAL A 15 -14.69 -10.72 3.24
N LEU A 16 -15.38 -9.86 2.52
CA LEU A 16 -16.66 -9.33 2.99
C LEU A 16 -17.66 -10.48 3.12
N GLU A 17 -18.22 -10.65 4.30
CA GLU A 17 -19.22 -11.67 4.62
C GLU A 17 -20.41 -11.62 3.64
N GLY A 18 -20.83 -12.78 3.13
CA GLY A 18 -21.89 -12.89 2.16
C GLY A 18 -21.49 -12.61 0.71
N THR A 19 -20.21 -12.47 0.40
CA THR A 19 -19.70 -12.29 -0.97
C THR A 19 -18.92 -13.50 -1.50
N GLU A 20 -18.82 -14.58 -0.75
CA GLU A 20 -18.04 -15.77 -1.08
C GLU A 20 -18.46 -16.39 -2.42
N GLN A 21 -19.76 -16.33 -2.74
CA GLN A 21 -20.30 -16.81 -4.01
C GLN A 21 -19.93 -15.95 -5.23
N ASN A 22 -19.38 -14.76 -5.03
CA ASN A 22 -18.91 -13.88 -6.11
C ASN A 22 -17.50 -14.26 -6.58
N TRP A 23 -16.83 -15.15 -5.86
CA TRP A 23 -15.50 -15.61 -6.18
C TRP A 23 -15.59 -16.81 -7.14
N THR A 24 -14.84 -16.77 -8.23
CA THR A 24 -14.74 -17.89 -9.19
C THR A 24 -14.15 -19.13 -8.53
N TYR A 25 -13.13 -18.93 -7.69
CA TYR A 25 -12.54 -19.95 -6.81
C TYR A 25 -12.58 -19.42 -5.38
N GLY A 26 -12.59 -20.30 -4.40
CA GLY A 26 -12.69 -19.89 -2.99
C GLY A 26 -11.61 -18.84 -2.62
N PRO A 27 -11.98 -17.80 -1.86
CA PRO A 27 -11.09 -16.65 -1.63
C PRO A 27 -9.74 -16.99 -1.00
N PHE A 28 -9.62 -18.12 -0.33
CA PHE A 28 -8.37 -18.62 0.27
C PHE A 28 -7.93 -19.97 -0.30
N SER A 29 -8.37 -20.32 -1.51
CA SER A 29 -8.04 -21.62 -2.12
C SER A 29 -6.61 -21.69 -2.64
N GLY A 30 -6.04 -20.58 -3.09
CA GLY A 30 -4.76 -20.58 -3.80
C GLY A 30 -4.82 -21.36 -5.11
N GLU A 31 -5.98 -21.49 -5.72
CA GLU A 31 -6.19 -22.27 -6.95
C GLU A 31 -5.31 -21.73 -8.08
N VAL A 32 -4.63 -22.63 -8.78
CA VAL A 32 -3.86 -22.30 -10.00
C VAL A 32 -4.67 -22.76 -11.20
N ALA A 33 -5.35 -21.83 -11.84
CA ALA A 33 -6.24 -22.08 -12.95
C ALA A 33 -6.24 -20.91 -13.94
N ASP A 34 -6.51 -21.19 -15.21
CA ASP A 34 -6.64 -20.19 -16.28
C ASP A 34 -5.42 -19.27 -16.44
N GLY A 35 -4.23 -19.71 -16.02
CA GLY A 35 -3.00 -18.92 -16.06
C GLY A 35 -2.81 -17.95 -14.89
N TYR A 36 -3.63 -18.06 -13.84
CA TYR A 36 -3.60 -17.22 -12.66
C TYR A 36 -3.48 -18.05 -11.38
N VAL A 37 -2.98 -17.41 -10.34
CA VAL A 37 -3.12 -17.87 -8.96
C VAL A 37 -4.27 -17.09 -8.32
N TRP A 38 -5.33 -17.80 -7.93
CA TRP A 38 -6.55 -17.19 -7.44
C TRP A 38 -6.58 -17.17 -5.91
N GLY A 39 -6.88 -16.02 -5.35
CA GLY A 39 -7.07 -15.91 -3.90
C GLY A 39 -6.88 -14.50 -3.37
N ARG A 40 -7.44 -14.26 -2.18
CA ARG A 40 -7.19 -13.07 -1.39
C ARG A 40 -5.71 -13.05 -1.01
N GLY A 41 -5.03 -11.90 -1.24
CA GLY A 41 -3.62 -11.73 -0.92
C GLY A 41 -2.65 -12.25 -1.99
N THR A 42 -3.12 -12.82 -3.11
CA THR A 42 -2.21 -13.25 -4.18
C THR A 42 -1.56 -12.08 -4.90
N LEU A 43 -2.25 -10.94 -4.98
CA LEU A 43 -1.74 -9.71 -5.58
C LEU A 43 -1.26 -8.72 -4.50
N ASP A 44 -1.97 -8.62 -3.41
CA ASP A 44 -1.75 -7.69 -2.30
C ASP A 44 -1.64 -8.48 -0.98
N ASP A 45 -0.41 -8.80 -0.44
CA ASP A 45 0.88 -8.62 -1.14
C ASP A 45 1.77 -9.88 -1.03
N LYS A 46 1.16 -11.07 -0.94
CA LYS A 46 1.94 -12.32 -0.85
C LYS A 46 2.83 -12.54 -2.08
N ILE A 47 2.51 -11.94 -3.23
CA ILE A 47 3.37 -12.00 -4.42
C ILE A 47 4.69 -11.28 -4.17
N GLY A 48 4.69 -10.17 -3.44
CA GLY A 48 5.91 -9.46 -3.05
C GLY A 48 6.80 -10.33 -2.17
N VAL A 49 6.22 -10.93 -1.12
CA VAL A 49 6.95 -11.86 -0.23
C VAL A 49 7.58 -13.01 -1.02
N ILE A 50 6.78 -13.72 -1.79
CA ILE A 50 7.26 -14.91 -2.54
C ILE A 50 8.23 -14.49 -3.64
N GLY A 51 7.90 -13.43 -4.40
CA GLY A 51 8.75 -12.95 -5.49
C GLY A 51 10.14 -12.51 -5.03
N LEU A 52 10.23 -11.82 -3.89
CA LEU A 52 11.51 -11.42 -3.30
C LEU A 52 12.34 -12.63 -2.88
N LEU A 53 11.73 -13.62 -2.24
CA LEU A 53 12.42 -14.83 -1.78
C LEU A 53 12.87 -15.72 -2.95
N GLU A 54 12.02 -15.93 -3.94
CA GLU A 54 12.35 -16.70 -5.16
C GLU A 54 13.44 -16.00 -5.99
N ALA A 55 13.37 -14.67 -6.13
CA ALA A 55 14.40 -13.91 -6.82
C ALA A 55 15.76 -14.03 -6.10
N LEU A 56 15.76 -13.95 -4.77
CA LEU A 56 16.96 -14.10 -3.96
C LEU A 56 17.54 -15.52 -4.11
N GLU A 57 16.71 -16.57 -3.99
CA GLU A 57 17.16 -17.94 -4.16
C GLU A 57 17.76 -18.18 -5.55
N HIS A 58 17.06 -17.73 -6.59
CA HIS A 58 17.53 -17.83 -7.96
C HIS A 58 18.89 -17.17 -8.18
N LEU A 59 19.07 -15.97 -7.68
CA LEU A 59 20.34 -15.25 -7.78
C LEU A 59 21.47 -15.97 -7.01
N LEU A 60 21.21 -16.46 -5.81
CA LEU A 60 22.19 -17.21 -5.01
C LEU A 60 22.61 -18.50 -5.71
N LEU A 61 21.67 -19.23 -6.32
CA LEU A 61 21.98 -20.43 -7.11
C LEU A 61 22.87 -20.14 -8.33
N GLN A 62 22.81 -18.94 -8.87
CA GLN A 62 23.70 -18.48 -9.95
C GLN A 62 25.05 -17.95 -9.43
N GLY A 63 25.31 -18.02 -8.13
CA GLY A 63 26.53 -17.53 -7.51
C GLY A 63 26.59 -16.01 -7.34
N PHE A 64 25.44 -15.33 -7.37
CA PHE A 64 25.39 -13.90 -7.10
C PHE A 64 25.90 -13.59 -5.71
N GLN A 65 26.78 -12.59 -5.64
CA GLN A 65 27.30 -12.06 -4.37
C GLN A 65 26.97 -10.56 -4.32
N PRO A 66 26.12 -10.14 -3.39
CA PRO A 66 25.78 -8.72 -3.25
C PRO A 66 27.02 -7.92 -2.81
N THR A 67 27.15 -6.72 -3.33
CA THR A 67 28.24 -5.78 -2.96
C THR A 67 27.88 -4.94 -1.72
N ARG A 68 26.70 -5.12 -1.19
CA ARG A 68 26.17 -4.45 0.01
C ARG A 68 25.17 -5.36 0.72
N ASP A 69 24.89 -5.06 1.97
CA ASP A 69 23.86 -5.79 2.72
C ASP A 69 22.48 -5.53 2.12
N MET A 70 21.67 -6.58 2.06
CA MET A 70 20.29 -6.57 1.61
C MET A 70 19.40 -7.00 2.77
N TYR A 71 18.41 -6.19 3.10
CA TYR A 71 17.45 -6.47 4.17
C TYR A 71 16.10 -6.82 3.55
N PHE A 72 15.56 -7.96 3.93
CA PHE A 72 14.23 -8.40 3.57
C PHE A 72 13.35 -8.28 4.81
N MET A 73 12.32 -7.46 4.72
CA MET A 73 11.47 -7.08 5.85
C MET A 73 10.03 -7.43 5.51
N PHE A 74 9.41 -8.31 6.30
CA PHE A 74 8.07 -8.79 6.04
C PHE A 74 7.14 -8.42 7.20
N GLY A 75 6.14 -7.56 6.90
CA GLY A 75 5.10 -7.16 7.84
C GLY A 75 3.95 -8.16 7.91
N PHE A 76 3.17 -8.09 8.99
CA PHE A 76 2.02 -8.97 9.21
C PHE A 76 0.74 -8.21 9.60
N ASP A 77 0.77 -6.90 9.60
CA ASP A 77 -0.31 -6.01 10.04
C ASP A 77 -0.39 -4.72 9.21
N GLU A 78 0.05 -4.77 7.95
CA GLU A 78 0.04 -3.62 7.04
C GLU A 78 -1.39 -3.10 6.85
N GLU A 79 -2.33 -3.99 6.58
CA GLU A 79 -3.74 -3.73 6.31
C GLU A 79 -4.50 -3.07 7.50
N VAL A 80 -3.86 -3.02 8.66
CA VAL A 80 -4.38 -2.36 9.86
C VAL A 80 -3.43 -1.29 10.41
N GLY A 81 -2.46 -0.85 9.58
CA GLY A 81 -1.59 0.30 9.84
C GLY A 81 -0.15 -0.02 10.23
N GLY A 82 0.31 -1.27 10.19
CA GLY A 82 1.72 -1.67 10.26
C GLY A 82 2.44 -1.40 11.59
N ASN A 83 1.71 -1.21 12.68
CA ASN A 83 2.29 -0.74 13.95
C ASN A 83 3.18 -1.76 14.64
N GLU A 84 2.84 -3.04 14.56
CA GLU A 84 3.56 -4.14 15.20
C GLU A 84 4.52 -4.85 14.22
N GLY A 85 4.29 -4.70 12.93
CA GLY A 85 5.13 -5.20 11.84
C GLY A 85 6.11 -4.15 11.34
N ALA A 86 5.75 -3.41 10.29
CA ALA A 86 6.67 -2.50 9.60
C ALA A 86 7.27 -1.43 10.52
N LEU A 87 6.47 -0.81 11.39
CA LEU A 87 6.94 0.21 12.31
C LEU A 87 7.91 -0.37 13.35
N ALA A 88 7.61 -1.55 13.91
CA ALA A 88 8.50 -2.22 14.86
C ALA A 88 9.83 -2.61 14.20
N ILE A 89 9.80 -3.11 12.96
CA ILE A 89 11.00 -3.39 12.16
C ILE A 89 11.81 -2.11 11.96
N ALA A 90 11.17 -1.01 11.59
CA ALA A 90 11.83 0.28 11.38
C ALA A 90 12.53 0.78 12.66
N PHE A 91 11.89 0.68 13.82
CA PHE A 91 12.51 1.03 15.09
C PHE A 91 13.71 0.14 15.43
N LEU A 92 13.58 -1.18 15.24
CA LEU A 92 14.68 -2.13 15.48
C LEU A 92 15.89 -1.80 14.61
N LEU A 93 15.67 -1.52 13.33
CA LEU A 93 16.74 -1.18 12.40
C LEU A 93 17.38 0.16 12.73
N LYS A 94 16.58 1.14 13.14
CA LYS A 94 17.07 2.43 13.64
C LYS A 94 17.95 2.26 14.89
N GLU A 95 17.56 1.44 15.85
CA GLU A 95 18.37 1.12 17.03
C GLU A 95 19.69 0.45 16.66
N ARG A 96 19.68 -0.37 15.62
CA ARG A 96 20.91 -1.00 15.06
C ARG A 96 21.75 -0.07 14.22
N GLY A 97 21.35 1.19 14.04
CA GLY A 97 22.05 2.18 13.25
C GLY A 97 22.04 1.92 11.74
N VAL A 98 21.08 1.15 11.26
CA VAL A 98 20.92 0.87 9.82
C VAL A 98 20.37 2.10 9.11
N VAL A 99 21.08 2.53 8.07
CA VAL A 99 20.67 3.64 7.19
C VAL A 99 20.67 3.12 5.76
N PHE A 100 19.50 3.01 5.15
CA PHE A 100 19.35 2.52 3.80
C PHE A 100 19.70 3.57 2.73
N ASP A 101 20.22 3.13 1.60
CA ASP A 101 20.28 3.95 0.37
C ASP A 101 18.89 4.16 -0.20
N PHE A 102 18.10 3.07 -0.23
CA PHE A 102 16.69 3.08 -0.57
C PHE A 102 15.99 1.86 0.05
N VAL A 103 14.69 1.95 0.13
CA VAL A 103 13.80 0.81 0.44
C VAL A 103 12.84 0.67 -0.74
N LEU A 104 12.71 -0.54 -1.27
CA LEU A 104 11.69 -0.91 -2.24
C LEU A 104 10.52 -1.53 -1.50
N ASP A 105 9.36 -0.96 -1.71
CA ASP A 105 8.08 -1.39 -1.15
C ASP A 105 7.14 -1.84 -2.28
N GLU A 106 5.96 -2.29 -1.91
CA GLU A 106 4.89 -2.68 -2.82
C GLU A 106 4.23 -1.47 -3.52
N GLY A 107 3.15 -1.71 -4.26
CA GLY A 107 2.24 -0.70 -4.80
C GLY A 107 2.49 -0.27 -6.24
N GLY A 108 3.54 -0.76 -6.88
CA GLY A 108 3.78 -0.55 -8.30
C GLY A 108 2.99 -1.52 -9.19
N ALA A 109 2.68 -1.12 -10.40
CA ALA A 109 2.02 -1.97 -11.39
C ALA A 109 2.70 -1.87 -12.75
N ILE A 110 2.64 -2.96 -13.53
CA ILE A 110 2.91 -2.92 -14.96
C ILE A 110 1.57 -2.65 -15.65
N VAL A 111 1.46 -1.52 -16.33
CA VAL A 111 0.23 -1.06 -16.97
C VAL A 111 0.40 -1.05 -18.50
N GLU A 112 -0.64 -1.42 -19.24
CA GLU A 112 -0.72 -1.32 -20.68
C GLU A 112 -1.77 -0.30 -21.09
N ASP A 113 -1.50 0.46 -22.15
CA ASP A 113 -2.41 1.46 -22.71
C ASP A 113 -2.91 2.55 -21.75
N MET A 114 -2.29 2.68 -20.57
CA MET A 114 -2.65 3.70 -19.58
C MET A 114 -1.81 4.99 -19.68
N VAL A 115 -0.65 4.92 -20.33
CA VAL A 115 0.22 6.08 -20.52
C VAL A 115 0.01 6.65 -21.92
N PRO A 116 -0.50 7.89 -22.08
CA PRO A 116 -0.76 8.46 -23.40
C PRO A 116 0.46 8.45 -24.30
N GLY A 117 0.32 7.87 -25.50
CA GLY A 117 1.39 7.80 -26.50
C GLY A 117 2.39 6.66 -26.31
N VAL A 118 2.20 5.78 -25.33
CA VAL A 118 3.03 4.60 -25.09
C VAL A 118 2.17 3.35 -25.28
N SER A 119 2.54 2.50 -26.25
CA SER A 119 1.83 1.26 -26.60
C SER A 119 2.47 -0.01 -26.02
N SER A 120 3.60 0.10 -25.35
CA SER A 120 4.26 -1.01 -24.66
C SER A 120 3.92 -1.01 -23.18
N PRO A 121 4.03 -2.18 -22.51
CA PRO A 121 3.88 -2.23 -21.05
C PRO A 121 4.83 -1.26 -20.34
N VAL A 122 4.33 -0.56 -19.35
CA VAL A 122 5.07 0.43 -18.55
C VAL A 122 5.07 -0.01 -17.09
N GLY A 123 6.24 -0.21 -16.52
CA GLY A 123 6.40 -0.37 -15.07
C GLY A 123 6.32 0.99 -14.38
N VAL A 124 5.38 1.13 -13.47
CA VAL A 124 5.20 2.36 -12.69
C VAL A 124 5.89 2.19 -11.33
N VAL A 125 6.80 3.09 -11.02
CA VAL A 125 7.49 3.14 -9.72
C VAL A 125 7.11 4.44 -9.01
N GLY A 126 6.42 4.34 -7.89
CA GLY A 126 6.15 5.46 -7.00
C GLY A 126 7.44 5.89 -6.30
N ILE A 127 7.71 7.18 -6.29
CA ILE A 127 8.91 7.75 -5.65
C ILE A 127 8.58 8.59 -4.42
N SER A 128 7.29 8.75 -4.14
CA SER A 128 6.77 9.47 -2.97
C SER A 128 5.38 8.99 -2.66
N GLU A 129 5.01 9.08 -1.41
CA GLU A 129 3.69 8.71 -0.92
C GLU A 129 3.03 9.89 -0.21
N LYS A 130 1.70 9.97 -0.31
CA LYS A 130 0.92 10.99 0.39
C LYS A 130 0.67 10.53 1.82
N GLY A 131 0.73 11.46 2.76
CA GLY A 131 0.23 11.21 4.11
C GLY A 131 -1.28 10.98 4.11
N SER A 132 -1.77 10.17 5.03
CA SER A 132 -3.19 9.93 5.26
C SER A 132 -3.60 10.40 6.66
N ALA A 133 -4.85 10.84 6.79
CA ALA A 133 -5.44 11.16 8.07
C ALA A 133 -6.92 10.79 8.08
N SER A 134 -7.36 10.17 9.17
CA SER A 134 -8.78 9.94 9.42
C SER A 134 -9.32 11.05 10.31
N VAL A 135 -10.44 11.63 9.93
CA VAL A 135 -11.10 12.70 10.70
C VAL A 135 -12.48 12.23 11.12
N GLU A 136 -12.73 12.19 12.43
CA GLU A 136 -14.05 11.96 12.97
C GLU A 136 -14.79 13.29 13.17
N LEU A 137 -15.99 13.39 12.60
CA LEU A 137 -16.89 14.52 12.83
C LEU A 137 -17.98 14.09 13.77
N SER A 138 -18.00 14.63 14.96
CA SER A 138 -19.03 14.38 15.96
C SER A 138 -19.78 15.66 16.33
N ILE A 139 -21.04 15.53 16.68
CA ILE A 139 -21.86 16.63 17.18
C ILE A 139 -22.77 16.13 18.30
N GLU A 140 -22.66 16.75 19.44
CA GLU A 140 -23.54 16.50 20.56
C GLU A 140 -24.71 17.48 20.54
N GLY A 141 -25.86 17.03 20.96
CA GLY A 141 -27.03 17.88 21.10
C GLY A 141 -28.19 17.16 21.75
N SER A 142 -29.08 17.95 22.38
CA SER A 142 -30.32 17.44 22.93
C SER A 142 -31.25 16.97 21.83
N GLY A 143 -31.88 15.81 22.06
CA GLY A 143 -32.97 15.34 21.23
C GLY A 143 -34.16 16.31 21.31
N GLY A 144 -35.12 16.14 20.40
CA GLY A 144 -36.37 16.92 20.36
C GLY A 144 -37.50 16.09 19.83
N HIS A 145 -38.76 16.53 20.06
CA HIS A 145 -39.93 15.87 19.54
C HIS A 145 -40.08 16.15 18.03
N SER A 146 -40.36 15.13 17.24
CA SER A 146 -40.43 15.23 15.78
C SER A 146 -41.51 16.23 15.26
N SER A 147 -42.55 16.50 16.06
CA SER A 147 -43.59 17.51 15.74
C SER A 147 -43.14 18.95 15.98
N GLN A 148 -42.00 19.16 16.64
CA GLN A 148 -41.41 20.48 16.90
C GLN A 148 -39.93 20.47 16.47
N PRO A 149 -39.67 20.36 15.17
CA PRO A 149 -38.30 20.24 14.66
C PRO A 149 -37.52 21.53 14.89
N GLN A 150 -36.27 21.39 15.29
CA GLN A 150 -35.35 22.52 15.37
C GLN A 150 -35.02 23.05 13.97
N ASN A 151 -34.84 24.35 13.81
CA ASN A 151 -34.48 24.97 12.54
C ASN A 151 -33.14 24.46 11.96
N LYS A 152 -32.27 23.96 12.83
CA LYS A 152 -30.97 23.36 12.45
C LYS A 152 -30.77 22.07 13.24
N THR A 153 -31.04 20.96 12.62
CA THR A 153 -30.82 19.65 13.21
C THR A 153 -29.33 19.29 13.24
N ASN A 154 -28.92 18.41 14.13
CA ASN A 154 -27.53 17.93 14.19
C ASN A 154 -27.13 17.22 12.90
N ILE A 155 -28.04 16.46 12.28
CA ILE A 155 -27.82 15.85 10.95
C ILE A 155 -27.51 16.93 9.91
N GLY A 156 -28.30 17.99 9.87
CA GLY A 156 -28.08 19.09 8.91
C GLY A 156 -26.81 19.91 9.21
N ARG A 157 -26.30 19.90 10.45
CA ARG A 157 -25.02 20.53 10.79
C ARG A 157 -23.85 19.69 10.32
N ILE A 158 -23.86 18.37 10.57
CA ILE A 158 -22.83 17.44 10.10
C ILE A 158 -22.80 17.41 8.57
N ALA A 159 -23.96 17.30 7.92
CA ALA A 159 -24.04 17.30 6.46
C ALA A 159 -23.41 18.56 5.81
N ARG A 160 -23.62 19.74 6.41
CA ARG A 160 -22.97 20.96 5.93
C ARG A 160 -21.46 20.98 6.18
N ALA A 161 -21.00 20.41 7.28
CA ALA A 161 -19.56 20.29 7.55
C ALA A 161 -18.89 19.36 6.54
N ILE A 162 -19.51 18.22 6.23
CA ILE A 162 -19.02 17.28 5.22
C ILE A 162 -18.97 17.96 3.85
N ALA A 163 -20.07 18.56 3.40
CA ALA A 163 -20.12 19.27 2.12
C ALA A 163 -19.02 20.34 2.01
N LYS A 164 -18.78 21.09 3.07
CA LYS A 164 -17.71 22.09 3.08
C LYS A 164 -16.31 21.48 2.99
N LEU A 165 -16.06 20.31 3.59
CA LEU A 165 -14.80 19.60 3.47
C LEU A 165 -14.60 19.08 2.04
N GLU A 166 -15.64 18.56 1.40
CA GLU A 166 -15.59 18.09 0.00
C GLU A 166 -15.35 19.21 -1.00
N GLU A 167 -15.91 20.40 -0.76
CA GLU A 167 -15.70 21.60 -1.59
C GLU A 167 -14.25 22.14 -1.49
N THR A 168 -13.55 21.81 -0.43
CA THR A 168 -12.20 22.32 -0.15
C THR A 168 -11.21 21.15 -0.09
N GLN A 169 -10.78 20.70 -1.25
CA GLN A 169 -9.75 19.66 -1.31
C GLN A 169 -8.42 20.19 -0.78
N PHE A 170 -7.76 19.39 0.05
CA PHE A 170 -6.39 19.67 0.47
C PHE A 170 -5.48 19.65 -0.75
N LYS A 171 -4.74 20.72 -0.96
CA LYS A 171 -3.69 20.74 -1.98
C LYS A 171 -2.50 19.98 -1.40
N GLY A 172 -2.06 18.90 -2.07
CA GLY A 172 -0.79 18.28 -1.75
C GLY A 172 0.34 19.29 -2.00
N GLU A 173 1.16 19.54 -1.00
CA GLU A 173 2.44 20.19 -1.21
C GLU A 173 3.42 19.12 -1.67
N GLU A 174 4.03 19.28 -2.85
CA GLU A 174 5.10 18.39 -3.29
C GLU A 174 6.28 18.53 -2.34
N ALA A 175 6.78 17.40 -1.83
CA ALA A 175 8.00 17.40 -1.06
C ALA A 175 9.13 17.94 -1.94
N THR A 176 9.74 19.05 -1.53
CA THR A 176 10.78 19.74 -2.30
C THR A 176 12.15 19.07 -2.22
N GLU A 177 12.30 17.97 -1.53
CA GLU A 177 13.50 17.17 -1.53
C GLU A 177 13.60 16.36 -2.83
N LYS A 178 14.72 16.55 -3.53
CA LYS A 178 15.01 15.84 -4.79
C LYS A 178 15.12 14.33 -4.53
N ILE A 179 14.04 13.62 -4.73
CA ILE A 179 14.07 12.17 -4.85
C ILE A 179 14.60 11.87 -6.25
N GLN A 180 15.76 11.25 -6.32
CA GLN A 180 16.39 10.89 -7.57
C GLN A 180 15.66 9.71 -8.17
N CYS A 181 14.89 9.95 -9.21
CA CYS A 181 14.17 8.91 -9.96
C CYS A 181 15.19 8.02 -10.67
N ILE A 182 15.26 6.74 -10.32
CA ILE A 182 15.98 5.74 -11.11
C ILE A 182 15.01 5.29 -12.20
N SER A 183 15.24 5.69 -13.45
CA SER A 183 14.40 5.23 -14.54
C SER A 183 14.66 3.74 -14.81
N TYR A 184 13.60 2.97 -14.99
CA TYR A 184 13.66 1.53 -15.31
C TYR A 184 14.48 1.21 -16.56
N LEU A 185 14.68 2.17 -17.45
CA LEU A 185 15.48 2.03 -18.67
C LEU A 185 16.99 1.84 -18.43
N ASP A 186 17.48 2.15 -17.25
CA ASP A 186 18.91 2.02 -16.90
C ASP A 186 19.25 0.66 -16.26
N VAL A 187 18.26 -0.14 -15.91
CA VAL A 187 18.42 -1.44 -15.21
C VAL A 187 18.40 -2.64 -16.18
N VAL A 188 17.95 -2.48 -17.41
CA VAL A 188 17.76 -3.56 -18.41
C VAL A 188 18.78 -3.47 -19.56
N ARG A 189 19.98 -2.97 -19.30
CA ARG A 189 21.11 -3.06 -20.27
C ARG A 189 22.18 -4.00 -19.77
#